data_a3b9079a3353a5f5121da1dbd812e399
#
_entry.id   a3b9079a3353a5f5121da1dbd812e399
#
_cell.length_a   1.000
_cell.length_b   1.000
_cell.length_c   1.000
_cell.angle_alpha   90.00
_cell.angle_beta   90.00
_cell.angle_gamma   90.00
#
_symmetry.space_group_name_H-M   'P 1'
#
loop_
_entity.id
_entity.type
_entity.pdbx_description
1 polymer ?
#
loop_
_entity_poly.entity_id
_entity_poly.type
_entity_poly.pdbx_seq_one_letter_code
_entity_poly.pdbx_strand_id
1 'polypeptide(L)'
;MKSNKWKFLLTGAATLTLLTACTQASSQSATKSNTAQTTATSTSKNKTNNSNYFTDKDKDSSYDESKASTVKLSGSSASVSGDGVAVSGSTVTISKAGTYVISGESDGVQIKVEAGDSDDVHIVLKGVTMTNTNAPISATKAGHVYLTLADGTTNTLSDSSSNNDEDADAVI
;
A
#
# COMPACT_ATOMS: atom_id res chain seq x y z
N MET A 1 10.95 16.34 -48.03
CA MET A 1 9.87 16.18 -49.05
C MET A 1 9.04 14.95 -48.74
N LYS A 2 7.75 15.14 -48.77
CA LYS A 2 6.57 14.28 -48.75
C LYS A 2 5.93 14.04 -47.36
N SER A 3 5.00 14.96 -47.14
CA SER A 3 3.84 14.90 -46.27
C SER A 3 2.86 13.80 -46.71
N ASN A 4 2.35 13.00 -45.77
CA ASN A 4 1.14 12.26 -46.00
C ASN A 4 0.11 12.61 -44.93
N LYS A 5 -0.80 13.47 -45.33
CA LYS A 5 -2.06 13.77 -44.65
C LYS A 5 -3.06 12.64 -44.96
N TRP A 6 -3.52 11.96 -43.97
CA TRP A 6 -4.69 11.07 -44.13
C TRP A 6 -5.90 11.69 -43.45
N LYS A 7 -6.81 12.14 -44.33
CA LYS A 7 -8.17 12.54 -44.02
C LYS A 7 -9.01 11.26 -43.98
N PHE A 8 -9.76 11.01 -42.92
CA PHE A 8 -10.91 10.13 -42.99
C PHE A 8 -12.19 10.91 -42.73
N LEU A 9 -13.09 10.76 -43.72
CA LEU A 9 -14.44 11.33 -43.80
C LEU A 9 -15.37 10.70 -42.75
N LEU A 10 -16.23 11.57 -42.25
CA LEU A 10 -17.50 11.21 -41.64
C LEU A 10 -18.45 10.52 -42.61
N THR A 11 -19.16 9.53 -42.15
CA THR A 11 -20.55 9.28 -42.60
C THR A 11 -21.33 8.70 -41.40
N GLY A 12 -22.40 9.42 -41.10
CA GLY A 12 -23.34 9.09 -40.07
C GLY A 12 -24.44 8.12 -40.57
N ALA A 13 -25.09 7.48 -39.64
CA ALA A 13 -26.50 7.05 -39.79
C ALA A 13 -27.07 6.86 -38.38
N ALA A 14 -28.01 7.71 -38.06
CA ALA A 14 -28.91 7.60 -36.91
C ALA A 14 -30.01 6.58 -37.28
N THR A 15 -30.28 5.65 -36.38
CA THR A 15 -31.57 4.98 -36.33
C THR A 15 -32.08 4.87 -34.92
N LEU A 16 -33.14 5.60 -34.72
CA LEU A 16 -34.02 5.63 -33.57
C LEU A 16 -35.03 4.50 -33.69
N THR A 17 -35.18 3.62 -32.71
CA THR A 17 -36.39 2.81 -32.56
C THR A 17 -36.78 2.71 -31.08
N LEU A 18 -38.05 3.03 -30.90
CA LEU A 18 -38.79 3.13 -29.63
C LEU A 18 -39.30 1.76 -29.14
N LEU A 19 -39.41 1.68 -27.82
CA LEU A 19 -40.44 1.08 -26.97
C LEU A 19 -40.90 -0.35 -27.24
N THR A 20 -40.78 -1.21 -26.24
CA THR A 20 -41.98 -1.76 -25.58
C THR A 20 -41.68 -2.31 -24.20
N ALA A 21 -42.47 -1.88 -23.22
CA ALA A 21 -42.55 -2.43 -21.89
C ALA A 21 -43.32 -3.76 -21.93
N CYS A 22 -42.86 -4.77 -21.20
CA CYS A 22 -43.68 -5.84 -20.68
C CYS A 22 -43.15 -6.33 -19.35
N THR A 23 -43.97 -6.08 -18.36
CA THR A 23 -43.96 -6.71 -17.01
C THR A 23 -44.21 -8.21 -17.17
N GLN A 24 -43.34 -9.03 -16.52
CA GLN A 24 -43.82 -10.20 -15.77
C GLN A 24 -42.72 -10.75 -14.85
N ALA A 25 -43.13 -10.96 -13.62
CA ALA A 25 -42.37 -11.59 -12.55
C ALA A 25 -42.23 -13.09 -12.79
N SER A 26 -41.05 -13.64 -12.52
CA SER A 26 -40.87 -14.90 -11.78
C SER A 26 -39.38 -15.16 -11.53
N SER A 27 -39.10 -15.28 -10.25
CA SER A 27 -38.00 -15.93 -9.55
C SER A 27 -37.05 -16.78 -10.36
N GLN A 28 -35.73 -16.52 -10.28
CA GLN A 28 -34.77 -17.43 -9.66
C GLN A 28 -33.33 -16.98 -9.87
N SER A 29 -32.63 -17.06 -8.75
CA SER A 29 -31.19 -17.29 -8.59
C SER A 29 -30.22 -16.27 -9.21
N ALA A 30 -30.03 -15.18 -8.52
CA ALA A 30 -28.89 -14.28 -8.73
C ALA A 30 -27.68 -14.87 -8.02
N THR A 31 -26.72 -15.38 -8.76
CA THR A 31 -25.33 -15.51 -8.30
C THR A 31 -24.80 -14.10 -8.11
N LYS A 32 -24.83 -13.63 -6.88
CA LYS A 32 -24.24 -12.36 -6.49
C LYS A 32 -22.72 -12.54 -6.45
N SER A 33 -22.05 -11.98 -7.45
CA SER A 33 -20.65 -11.60 -7.31
C SER A 33 -20.59 -10.48 -6.25
N ASN A 34 -20.29 -10.83 -5.03
CA ASN A 34 -20.03 -9.87 -3.96
C ASN A 34 -18.62 -9.32 -4.16
N THR A 35 -18.52 -8.18 -4.81
CA THR A 35 -17.40 -7.27 -4.55
C THR A 35 -17.63 -6.71 -3.16
N ALA A 36 -17.01 -7.33 -2.19
CA ALA A 36 -17.00 -6.85 -0.80
C ALA A 36 -16.08 -5.64 -0.73
N GLN A 37 -16.67 -4.45 -0.93
CA GLN A 37 -16.06 -3.21 -0.50
C GLN A 37 -16.17 -3.18 1.03
N THR A 38 -15.15 -3.67 1.70
CA THR A 38 -15.07 -3.64 3.16
C THR A 38 -14.73 -2.21 3.58
N THR A 39 -15.77 -1.39 3.76
CA THR A 39 -15.64 -0.19 4.57
C THR A 39 -15.57 -0.66 6.01
N ALA A 40 -14.38 -0.78 6.55
CA ALA A 40 -14.18 -1.08 7.96
C ALA A 40 -14.59 0.14 8.79
N THR A 41 -15.88 0.27 9.07
CA THR A 41 -16.35 1.10 10.17
C THR A 41 -16.11 0.28 11.43
N SER A 42 -14.96 0.46 12.06
CA SER A 42 -14.65 -0.16 13.34
C SER A 42 -15.44 0.50 14.45
N THR A 43 -16.69 0.04 14.63
CA THR A 43 -17.41 0.25 15.88
C THR A 43 -17.02 -0.90 16.81
N SER A 44 -15.80 -0.86 17.32
CA SER A 44 -15.35 -1.81 18.35
C SER A 44 -15.92 -1.40 19.70
N LYS A 45 -17.08 -1.94 20.03
CA LYS A 45 -17.53 -2.06 21.41
C LYS A 45 -17.10 -3.43 21.97
N ASN A 46 -15.79 -3.68 21.99
CA ASN A 46 -15.25 -4.75 22.79
C ASN A 46 -14.18 -4.15 23.70
N LYS A 47 -14.59 -3.79 24.90
CA LYS A 47 -13.73 -3.36 25.99
C LYS A 47 -13.06 -4.61 26.61
N THR A 48 -12.25 -5.29 25.79
CA THR A 48 -11.26 -6.22 26.31
C THR A 48 -10.10 -5.35 26.77
N ASN A 49 -9.76 -5.45 28.05
CA ASN A 49 -8.59 -4.75 28.61
C ASN A 49 -7.31 -5.30 27.98
N ASN A 50 -6.96 -4.84 26.78
CA ASN A 50 -5.70 -5.16 26.09
C ASN A 50 -4.52 -4.31 26.61
N SER A 51 -4.64 -3.74 27.79
CA SER A 51 -3.61 -2.85 28.37
C SER A 51 -2.26 -3.56 28.62
N ASN A 52 -2.22 -4.90 28.52
CA ASN A 52 -1.00 -5.67 28.75
C ASN A 52 -0.22 -5.99 27.46
N TYR A 53 -0.77 -5.71 26.29
CA TYR A 53 -0.13 -6.02 25.01
C TYR A 53 0.54 -4.80 24.36
N PHE A 54 0.16 -3.59 24.77
CA PHE A 54 0.67 -2.35 24.19
C PHE A 54 1.39 -1.54 25.26
N THR A 55 2.61 -1.15 24.98
CA THR A 55 3.39 -0.21 25.77
C THR A 55 2.96 1.23 25.45
N ASP A 56 3.47 2.20 26.21
CA ASP A 56 3.22 3.61 25.89
C ASP A 56 3.90 4.01 24.57
N LYS A 57 4.98 3.33 24.19
CA LYS A 57 5.67 3.53 22.92
C LYS A 57 4.86 3.05 21.71
N ASP A 58 4.06 1.99 21.85
CA ASP A 58 3.15 1.52 20.78
C ASP A 58 2.02 2.52 20.50
N LYS A 59 1.76 3.43 21.41
CA LYS A 59 0.72 4.46 21.33
C LYS A 59 1.26 5.82 20.89
N ASP A 60 2.59 5.98 20.87
CA ASP A 60 3.26 7.21 20.50
C ASP A 60 3.52 7.23 18.99
N SER A 61 2.70 7.99 18.26
CA SER A 61 2.85 8.22 16.83
C SER A 61 3.73 9.43 16.50
N SER A 62 4.28 10.10 17.51
CA SER A 62 5.11 11.29 17.31
C SER A 62 6.48 10.94 16.71
N TYR A 63 6.96 11.79 15.83
CA TYR A 63 8.31 11.68 15.25
C TYR A 63 8.85 13.06 14.87
N ASP A 64 10.18 13.18 14.86
CA ASP A 64 10.89 14.38 14.39
C ASP A 64 11.40 14.12 12.96
N GLU A 65 10.71 14.69 11.97
CA GLU A 65 11.05 14.48 10.55
C GLU A 65 12.46 15.01 10.22
N SER A 66 12.96 16.00 10.96
CA SER A 66 14.30 16.57 10.74
C SER A 66 15.44 15.63 11.12
N LYS A 67 15.14 14.63 11.95
CA LYS A 67 16.09 13.59 12.40
C LYS A 67 15.87 12.24 11.75
N ALA A 68 14.80 12.12 10.98
CA ALA A 68 14.45 10.88 10.33
C ALA A 68 15.28 10.65 9.06
N SER A 69 15.62 9.39 8.80
CA SER A 69 16.07 8.97 7.49
C SER A 69 14.89 8.93 6.54
N THR A 70 15.11 9.25 5.26
CA THR A 70 14.02 9.34 4.29
C THR A 70 14.16 8.32 3.18
N VAL A 71 13.02 7.78 2.77
CA VAL A 71 12.88 6.89 1.61
C VAL A 71 11.84 7.50 0.66
N LYS A 72 12.26 7.83 -0.54
CA LYS A 72 11.37 8.32 -1.61
C LYS A 72 11.24 7.26 -2.67
N LEU A 73 10.05 6.69 -2.78
CA LEU A 73 9.70 5.68 -3.77
C LEU A 73 9.43 6.34 -5.13
N SER A 74 9.86 5.70 -6.22
CA SER A 74 9.62 6.17 -7.58
C SER A 74 9.63 5.00 -8.57
N GLY A 75 8.45 4.52 -8.97
CA GLY A 75 8.31 3.38 -9.87
C GLY A 75 8.96 2.11 -9.32
N SER A 76 9.91 1.53 -10.02
CA SER A 76 10.63 0.32 -9.61
C SER A 76 11.90 0.58 -8.79
N SER A 77 12.08 1.79 -8.28
CA SER A 77 13.28 2.21 -7.55
C SER A 77 12.93 3.09 -6.35
N ALA A 78 13.93 3.39 -5.52
CA ALA A 78 13.82 4.34 -4.43
C ALA A 78 15.09 5.17 -4.30
N SER A 79 14.98 6.35 -3.72
CA SER A 79 16.11 7.14 -3.26
C SER A 79 16.06 7.26 -1.74
N VAL A 80 17.22 7.20 -1.10
CA VAL A 80 17.34 7.21 0.36
C VAL A 80 18.30 8.30 0.82
N SER A 81 18.04 8.85 2.00
CA SER A 81 18.92 9.82 2.65
C SER A 81 18.85 9.61 4.16
N GLY A 82 19.98 9.75 4.83
CA GLY A 82 20.12 9.53 6.27
C GLY A 82 20.88 8.24 6.58
N ASP A 83 20.89 7.88 7.85
CA ASP A 83 21.67 6.77 8.38
C ASP A 83 20.83 5.50 8.47
N GLY A 84 21.47 4.34 8.42
CA GLY A 84 20.83 3.05 8.63
C GLY A 84 19.87 2.59 7.51
N VAL A 85 19.87 3.26 6.36
CA VAL A 85 19.05 2.89 5.20
C VAL A 85 19.90 2.86 3.94
N ALA A 86 19.70 1.84 3.11
CA ALA A 86 20.38 1.68 1.84
C ALA A 86 19.41 1.12 0.78
N VAL A 87 19.69 1.40 -0.49
CA VAL A 87 18.95 0.85 -1.62
C VAL A 87 19.86 0.03 -2.53
N SER A 88 19.39 -1.14 -2.93
CA SER A 88 20.06 -2.01 -3.89
C SER A 88 19.02 -2.63 -4.83
N GLY A 89 19.04 -2.23 -6.09
CA GLY A 89 17.99 -2.59 -7.03
C GLY A 89 16.61 -2.11 -6.58
N SER A 90 15.68 -3.01 -6.42
CA SER A 90 14.33 -2.76 -5.91
C SER A 90 14.17 -3.02 -4.41
N THR A 91 15.25 -3.25 -3.67
CA THR A 91 15.19 -3.48 -2.23
C THR A 91 15.77 -2.30 -1.47
N VAL A 92 15.00 -1.78 -0.53
CA VAL A 92 15.43 -0.81 0.47
C VAL A 92 15.65 -1.56 1.78
N THR A 93 16.87 -1.53 2.30
CA THR A 93 17.20 -2.20 3.56
C THR A 93 17.37 -1.18 4.68
N ILE A 94 16.64 -1.38 5.77
CA ILE A 94 16.77 -0.65 7.03
C ILE A 94 17.57 -1.54 7.98
N SER A 95 18.75 -1.06 8.41
CA SER A 95 19.74 -1.87 9.14
C SER A 95 20.10 -1.34 10.52
N LYS A 96 19.47 -0.26 10.99
CA LYS A 96 19.76 0.35 12.31
C LYS A 96 18.47 0.83 12.98
N ALA A 97 18.54 1.01 14.29
CA ALA A 97 17.54 1.75 15.05
C ALA A 97 17.35 3.17 14.48
N GLY A 98 16.13 3.68 14.52
CA GLY A 98 15.83 5.04 14.07
C GLY A 98 14.43 5.20 13.48
N THR A 99 14.15 6.42 13.03
CA THR A 99 12.90 6.76 12.35
C THR A 99 13.13 6.90 10.86
N TYR A 100 12.25 6.27 10.07
CA TYR A 100 12.33 6.20 8.62
C TYR A 100 11.03 6.68 8.00
N VAL A 101 11.05 7.85 7.36
CA VAL A 101 9.88 8.41 6.68
C VAL A 101 9.88 7.94 5.23
N ILE A 102 8.84 7.19 4.88
CA ILE A 102 8.67 6.62 3.53
C ILE A 102 7.55 7.38 2.83
N SER A 103 7.78 7.77 1.57
CA SER A 103 6.82 8.49 0.75
C SER A 103 6.92 8.12 -0.72
N GLY A 104 5.86 8.41 -1.49
CA GLY A 104 5.82 8.20 -2.94
C GLY A 104 5.21 6.87 -3.35
N GLU A 105 5.41 6.53 -4.63
CA GLU A 105 4.73 5.39 -5.26
C GLU A 105 5.75 4.41 -5.84
N SER A 106 5.51 3.12 -5.66
CA SER A 106 6.35 2.09 -6.26
C SER A 106 5.57 0.86 -6.70
N ASP A 107 6.11 0.24 -7.75
CA ASP A 107 5.71 -1.07 -8.24
C ASP A 107 6.96 -1.97 -8.22
N GLY A 108 6.97 -2.95 -7.31
CA GLY A 108 8.05 -3.91 -7.13
C GLY A 108 9.15 -3.53 -6.14
N VAL A 109 9.11 -2.35 -5.49
CA VAL A 109 10.06 -2.04 -4.40
C VAL A 109 9.62 -2.73 -3.12
N GLN A 110 10.58 -3.35 -2.41
CA GLN A 110 10.39 -3.93 -1.09
C GLN A 110 11.19 -3.14 -0.05
N ILE A 111 10.57 -2.84 1.07
CA ILE A 111 11.24 -2.34 2.29
C ILE A 111 11.55 -3.54 3.18
N LYS A 112 12.83 -3.76 3.47
CA LYS A 112 13.29 -4.85 4.32
C LYS A 112 13.90 -4.28 5.60
N VAL A 113 13.43 -4.74 6.75
CA VAL A 113 14.02 -4.40 8.05
C VAL A 113 14.91 -5.54 8.51
N GLU A 114 16.22 -5.27 8.61
CA GLU A 114 17.27 -6.17 9.09
C GLU A 114 18.17 -5.44 10.07
N ALA A 115 17.59 -4.97 11.16
CA ALA A 115 18.29 -4.23 12.20
C ALA A 115 18.85 -5.16 13.31
N GLY A 116 19.44 -4.60 14.35
CA GLY A 116 19.92 -5.37 15.50
C GLY A 116 18.77 -5.94 16.35
N ASP A 117 19.01 -7.03 17.07
CA ASP A 117 18.01 -7.71 17.90
C ASP A 117 17.44 -6.85 19.04
N SER A 118 18.08 -5.73 19.36
CA SER A 118 17.62 -4.75 20.34
C SER A 118 17.29 -3.39 19.73
N ASP A 119 17.31 -3.28 18.40
CA ASP A 119 17.06 -2.03 17.70
C ASP A 119 15.55 -1.78 17.57
N ASP A 120 15.14 -0.56 17.92
CA ASP A 120 13.80 -0.08 17.67
C ASP A 120 13.75 0.67 16.34
N VAL A 121 12.96 0.18 15.41
CA VAL A 121 12.75 0.77 14.09
C VAL A 121 11.38 1.40 14.04
N HIS A 122 11.30 2.69 13.74
CA HIS A 122 10.04 3.41 13.55
C HIS A 122 9.84 3.77 12.08
N ILE A 123 8.90 3.12 11.44
CA ILE A 123 8.52 3.37 10.04
C ILE A 123 7.33 4.33 10.04
N VAL A 124 7.44 5.42 9.29
CA VAL A 124 6.37 6.39 9.09
C VAL A 124 5.99 6.41 7.62
N LEU A 125 4.75 6.01 7.32
CA LEU A 125 4.19 6.07 5.96
C LEU A 125 3.54 7.43 5.74
N LYS A 126 4.07 8.18 4.77
CA LYS A 126 3.65 9.55 4.45
C LYS A 126 3.23 9.67 2.99
N GLY A 127 2.01 9.23 2.68
CA GLY A 127 1.49 9.22 1.31
C GLY A 127 2.20 8.17 0.44
N VAL A 128 2.08 6.91 0.84
CA VAL A 128 2.74 5.77 0.19
C VAL A 128 1.73 4.98 -0.62
N THR A 129 2.11 4.62 -1.84
CA THR A 129 1.44 3.59 -2.63
C THR A 129 2.49 2.55 -3.05
N MET A 130 2.37 1.35 -2.54
CA MET A 130 3.29 0.24 -2.87
C MET A 130 2.52 -0.98 -3.37
N THR A 131 2.98 -1.54 -4.47
CA THR A 131 2.57 -2.85 -4.97
C THR A 131 3.82 -3.72 -5.12
N ASN A 132 3.77 -4.95 -4.66
CA ASN A 132 4.86 -5.92 -4.82
C ASN A 132 4.29 -7.32 -5.07
N THR A 133 5.08 -8.21 -5.63
CA THR A 133 4.74 -9.63 -5.74
C THR A 133 4.86 -10.38 -4.41
N ASN A 134 5.69 -9.86 -3.49
CA ASN A 134 5.85 -10.30 -2.11
C ASN A 134 5.39 -9.19 -1.17
N ALA A 135 5.51 -9.37 0.14
CA ALA A 135 5.21 -8.33 1.11
C ALA A 135 5.95 -7.02 0.79
N PRO A 136 5.26 -5.89 0.57
CA PRO A 136 5.90 -4.60 0.34
C PRO A 136 6.82 -4.16 1.49
N ILE A 137 6.46 -4.51 2.72
CA ILE A 137 7.29 -4.30 3.91
C ILE A 137 7.51 -5.65 4.58
N SER A 138 8.76 -6.01 4.83
CA SER A 138 9.15 -7.25 5.49
C SER A 138 10.12 -6.95 6.62
N ALA A 139 9.80 -7.35 7.84
CA ALA A 139 10.67 -7.20 9.00
C ALA A 139 11.19 -8.58 9.42
N THR A 140 12.43 -8.87 9.07
CA THR A 140 13.06 -10.16 9.38
C THR A 140 13.91 -10.13 10.64
N LYS A 141 14.38 -8.93 11.04
CA LYS A 141 15.20 -8.75 12.24
C LYS A 141 15.11 -7.34 12.79
N ALA A 142 14.64 -7.20 14.03
CA ALA A 142 14.66 -5.98 14.84
C ALA A 142 14.31 -6.35 16.29
N GLY A 143 14.53 -5.44 17.23
CA GLY A 143 13.97 -5.51 18.57
C GLY A 143 12.47 -5.26 18.53
N HIS A 144 12.09 -4.10 17.99
CA HIS A 144 10.70 -3.73 17.72
C HIS A 144 10.59 -2.95 16.41
N VAL A 145 9.45 -3.12 15.74
CA VAL A 145 9.08 -2.30 14.58
C VAL A 145 7.76 -1.58 14.88
N TYR A 146 7.80 -0.26 14.85
CA TYR A 146 6.64 0.60 15.03
C TYR A 146 6.23 1.15 13.67
N LEU A 147 4.95 1.08 13.35
CA LEU A 147 4.41 1.60 12.09
C LEU A 147 3.43 2.74 12.38
N THR A 148 3.73 3.92 11.86
CA THR A 148 2.87 5.10 11.94
C THR A 148 2.40 5.51 10.56
N LEU A 149 1.12 5.83 10.44
CA LEU A 149 0.55 6.49 9.27
C LEU A 149 0.52 7.99 9.55
N ALA A 150 1.23 8.78 8.75
CA ALA A 150 1.29 10.23 8.95
C ALA A 150 -0.09 10.87 8.75
N ASP A 151 -0.44 11.79 9.64
CA ASP A 151 -1.73 12.46 9.61
C ASP A 151 -1.99 13.17 8.28
N GLY A 152 -3.24 13.11 7.82
CA GLY A 152 -3.68 13.75 6.58
C GLY A 152 -3.16 13.08 5.30
N THR A 153 -2.57 11.89 5.39
CA THR A 153 -2.09 11.14 4.23
C THR A 153 -2.91 9.87 3.97
N THR A 154 -2.94 9.43 2.73
CA THR A 154 -3.48 8.13 2.34
C THR A 154 -2.33 7.21 2.01
N ASN A 155 -2.35 6.00 2.57
CA ASN A 155 -1.33 5.00 2.35
C ASN A 155 -1.98 3.71 1.84
N THR A 156 -1.42 3.13 0.79
CA THR A 156 -1.89 1.88 0.17
C THR A 156 -0.72 0.93 0.01
N LEU A 157 -0.84 -0.24 0.58
CA LEU A 157 0.11 -1.34 0.42
C LEU A 157 -0.66 -2.53 -0.15
N SER A 158 -0.13 -3.16 -1.19
CA SER A 158 -0.71 -4.36 -1.78
C SER A 158 0.37 -5.33 -2.21
N ASP A 159 0.14 -6.60 -1.98
CA ASP A 159 0.85 -7.70 -2.60
C ASP A 159 0.05 -8.22 -3.81
N SER A 160 0.66 -9.05 -4.61
CA SER A 160 -0.06 -9.72 -5.71
C SER A 160 -0.70 -11.01 -5.22
N SER A 161 -1.74 -11.44 -5.93
CA SER A 161 -2.40 -12.74 -5.69
C SER A 161 -1.49 -13.96 -5.95
N SER A 162 -0.29 -13.74 -6.44
CA SER A 162 0.76 -14.74 -6.66
C SER A 162 1.96 -14.52 -5.75
N ASN A 163 1.70 -14.12 -4.51
CA ASN A 163 2.73 -14.12 -3.48
C ASN A 163 3.29 -15.54 -3.34
N ASN A 164 4.57 -15.71 -3.68
CA ASN A 164 5.25 -17.01 -3.68
C ASN A 164 6.16 -17.20 -2.46
N ASP A 165 6.11 -16.29 -1.52
CA ASP A 165 6.85 -16.40 -0.27
C ASP A 165 6.01 -17.21 0.71
N GLU A 166 6.33 -18.49 0.85
CA GLU A 166 5.61 -19.42 1.75
C GLU A 166 5.70 -18.99 3.22
N ASP A 167 6.63 -18.10 3.56
CA ASP A 167 6.84 -17.58 4.92
C ASP A 167 6.22 -16.19 5.14
N ALA A 168 5.62 -15.57 4.12
CA ALA A 168 5.07 -14.23 4.20
C ALA A 168 3.58 -14.21 3.78
N ASP A 169 2.71 -14.50 4.72
CA ASP A 169 1.25 -14.53 4.54
C ASP A 169 0.58 -13.14 4.64
N ALA A 170 1.37 -12.07 4.75
CA ALA A 170 0.85 -10.72 4.98
C ALA A 170 1.55 -9.66 4.11
N VAL A 171 0.87 -8.53 3.93
CA VAL A 171 1.41 -7.34 3.25
C VAL A 171 2.53 -6.67 4.07
N ILE A 172 2.50 -6.86 5.39
CA ILE A 172 3.48 -6.38 6.38
C ILE A 172 3.76 -7.52 7.36
#